data_7a0f3bab854e1de5f4c63d254dc66d74
#
_entry.id   7a0f3bab854e1de5f4c63d254dc66d74
#
_cell.length_a   1.000
_cell.length_b   1.000
_cell.length_c   1.000
_cell.angle_alpha   90.00
_cell.angle_beta   90.00
_cell.angle_gamma   90.00
#
_symmetry.space_group_name_H-M   'P 1'
#
loop_
_entity.id
_entity.type
_entity.pdbx_description
1 polymer ?
#
loop_
_entity_poly.entity_id
_entity_poly.type
_entity_poly.pdbx_seq_one_letter_code
_entity_poly.pdbx_strand_id
1 'polypeptide(L)'
;MPEPDAAEPAARESAADRVAPPEAEARSDALAEQTENQVTAFMSVMRTFQEDTSAFGANLARNVAEMNREEIDLPTLATLTGEMLERIHATEQRLEQATAEADTLREKLAEARATARRDPLTGLANRLAFSEALGQCFQVSDSCHLALCDVDRFKRINDDLGHATGDRVLHSIGKILAEECQGHLVCRHGGEEFAILMSGLTARQAAALVERARDAVRNRRMRVRETGEPVGEVTFSAGITALNPEDTQETLFARADALLYRAKKEGRDRACNDA
;
A
#
# COMPACT_ATOMS: atom_id res chain seq x y z
N MET A 1 14.39 -24.11 56.01
CA MET A 1 13.39 -23.43 55.12
C MET A 1 14.16 -22.55 54.17
N PRO A 2 14.29 -22.87 52.92
CA PRO A 2 14.81 -21.96 51.89
C PRO A 2 13.66 -21.11 51.32
N GLU A 3 13.94 -19.82 51.13
CA GLU A 3 13.09 -18.82 50.48
C GLU A 3 12.80 -19.17 49.00
N PRO A 4 11.64 -18.77 48.45
CA PRO A 4 11.33 -18.96 47.04
C PRO A 4 12.02 -17.89 46.20
N ASP A 5 12.71 -18.39 45.18
CA ASP A 5 13.37 -17.70 44.11
C ASP A 5 12.35 -16.81 43.34
N ALA A 6 12.63 -15.49 43.33
CA ALA A 6 11.84 -14.51 42.61
C ALA A 6 12.29 -14.51 41.15
N ALA A 7 11.50 -15.13 40.29
CA ALA A 7 11.68 -15.04 38.86
C ALA A 7 11.39 -13.61 38.37
N GLU A 8 12.42 -12.93 37.89
CA GLU A 8 12.33 -11.67 37.15
C GLU A 8 11.41 -11.82 35.93
N PRO A 9 10.52 -10.84 35.68
CA PRO A 9 9.75 -10.84 34.46
C PRO A 9 10.63 -10.42 33.28
N ALA A 10 10.85 -11.34 32.35
CA ALA A 10 11.50 -11.04 31.08
C ALA A 10 10.85 -9.82 30.42
N ALA A 11 11.64 -8.78 30.21
CA ALA A 11 11.25 -7.57 29.53
C ALA A 11 10.73 -7.91 28.12
N ARG A 12 9.46 -7.59 27.89
CA ARG A 12 8.84 -7.65 26.56
C ARG A 12 9.42 -6.51 25.74
N GLU A 13 10.27 -6.81 24.78
CA GLU A 13 10.60 -5.88 23.70
C GLU A 13 9.29 -5.52 22.97
N SER A 14 8.95 -4.24 23.06
CA SER A 14 7.82 -3.64 22.36
C SER A 14 7.98 -3.83 20.85
N ALA A 15 6.93 -4.26 20.17
CA ALA A 15 6.87 -4.42 18.72
C ALA A 15 7.10 -3.09 17.94
N ALA A 16 7.27 -1.98 18.64
CA ALA A 16 7.53 -0.65 18.08
C ALA A 16 8.98 -0.45 17.62
N ASP A 17 9.93 -1.30 18.03
CA ASP A 17 11.38 -1.07 17.82
C ASP A 17 12.02 -1.99 16.77
N ARG A 18 11.20 -2.64 15.91
CA ARG A 18 11.76 -3.35 14.75
C ARG A 18 11.95 -2.36 13.62
N VAL A 19 13.13 -1.78 13.57
CA VAL A 19 13.67 -1.03 12.42
C VAL A 19 13.47 -1.85 11.15
N ALA A 20 12.85 -1.24 10.14
CA ALA A 20 12.70 -1.85 8.82
C ALA A 20 14.07 -2.31 8.28
N PRO A 21 14.15 -3.41 7.51
CA PRO A 21 15.42 -3.85 6.96
C PRO A 21 16.02 -2.73 6.08
N PRO A 22 17.35 -2.49 6.14
CA PRO A 22 18.03 -1.38 5.46
C PRO A 22 17.79 -1.32 3.94
N GLU A 23 17.40 -2.43 3.33
CA GLU A 23 17.03 -2.48 1.91
C GLU A 23 15.65 -1.85 1.60
N ALA A 24 14.73 -1.83 2.56
CA ALA A 24 13.41 -1.20 2.37
C ALA A 24 13.51 0.33 2.51
N GLU A 25 14.35 0.83 3.42
CA GLU A 25 14.66 2.26 3.55
C GLU A 25 15.43 2.77 2.34
N ALA A 26 16.45 2.05 1.88
CA ALA A 26 17.22 2.41 0.68
C ALA A 26 16.36 2.44 -0.60
N ARG A 27 15.35 1.55 -0.71
CA ARG A 27 14.40 1.59 -1.84
C ARG A 27 13.43 2.75 -1.74
N SER A 28 12.99 3.09 -0.52
CA SER A 28 12.12 4.25 -0.27
C SER A 28 12.84 5.55 -0.62
N ASP A 29 14.10 5.68 -0.20
CA ASP A 29 14.92 6.86 -0.46
C ASP A 29 15.24 7.01 -1.96
N ALA A 30 15.57 5.91 -2.64
CA ALA A 30 15.79 5.91 -4.10
C ALA A 30 14.52 6.29 -4.88
N LEU A 31 13.35 5.86 -4.44
CA LEU A 31 12.06 6.21 -5.04
C LEU A 31 11.71 7.68 -4.78
N ALA A 32 12.01 8.19 -3.58
CA ALA A 32 11.81 9.59 -3.22
C ALA A 32 12.72 10.49 -4.06
N GLU A 33 14.00 10.16 -4.19
CA GLU A 33 14.97 10.89 -5.01
C GLU A 33 14.57 10.87 -6.50
N GLN A 34 14.12 9.73 -7.02
CA GLN A 34 13.63 9.62 -8.40
C GLN A 34 12.38 10.49 -8.62
N THR A 35 11.47 10.54 -7.65
CA THR A 35 10.25 11.36 -7.73
C THR A 35 10.59 12.85 -7.67
N GLU A 36 11.54 13.26 -6.83
CA GLU A 36 12.01 14.63 -6.71
C GLU A 36 12.70 15.12 -7.99
N ASN A 37 13.53 14.28 -8.58
CA ASN A 37 14.17 14.54 -9.88
C ASN A 37 13.13 14.71 -11.00
N GLN A 38 12.08 13.90 -11.02
CA GLN A 38 11.00 13.99 -12.01
C GLN A 38 10.14 15.24 -11.82
N VAL A 39 9.80 15.60 -10.58
CA VAL A 39 9.09 16.85 -10.28
C VAL A 39 9.92 18.07 -10.70
N THR A 40 11.23 18.03 -10.46
CA THR A 40 12.15 19.09 -10.85
C THR A 40 12.22 19.24 -12.37
N ALA A 41 12.29 18.14 -13.11
CA ALA A 41 12.25 18.14 -14.57
C ALA A 41 10.92 18.73 -15.10
N PHE A 42 9.79 18.32 -14.55
CA PHE A 42 8.48 18.86 -14.92
C PHE A 42 8.37 20.37 -14.63
N MET A 43 8.81 20.81 -13.47
CA MET A 43 8.84 22.23 -13.10
C MET A 43 9.74 23.05 -14.04
N SER A 44 10.85 22.47 -14.51
CA SER A 44 11.73 23.09 -15.50
C SER A 44 11.02 23.28 -16.85
N VAL A 45 10.33 22.26 -17.34
CA VAL A 45 9.54 22.32 -18.59
C VAL A 45 8.43 23.36 -18.48
N MET A 46 7.70 23.37 -17.38
CA MET A 46 6.62 24.36 -17.13
C MET A 46 7.16 25.79 -17.06
N ARG A 47 8.33 25.99 -16.45
CA ARG A 47 8.97 27.31 -16.39
C ARG A 47 9.36 27.79 -17.78
N THR A 48 10.02 26.96 -18.59
CA THR A 48 10.38 27.28 -19.96
C THR A 48 9.16 27.61 -20.81
N PHE A 49 8.08 26.86 -20.67
CA PHE A 49 6.80 27.12 -21.35
C PHE A 49 6.21 28.49 -20.95
N GLN A 50 6.24 28.83 -19.66
CA GLN A 50 5.74 30.10 -19.16
C GLN A 50 6.59 31.28 -19.66
N GLU A 51 7.92 31.14 -19.67
CA GLU A 51 8.87 32.13 -20.20
C GLU A 51 8.67 32.35 -21.71
N ASP A 52 8.55 31.27 -22.49
CA ASP A 52 8.29 31.32 -23.92
C ASP A 52 6.94 31.99 -24.25
N THR A 53 5.89 31.64 -23.49
CA THR A 53 4.56 32.25 -23.67
C THR A 53 4.54 33.74 -23.32
N SER A 54 5.24 34.13 -22.25
CA SER A 54 5.36 35.55 -21.85
C SER A 54 6.17 36.35 -22.86
N ALA A 55 7.27 35.80 -23.36
CA ALA A 55 8.08 36.42 -24.41
C ALA A 55 7.30 36.58 -25.72
N PHE A 56 6.49 35.58 -26.07
CA PHE A 56 5.59 35.63 -27.23
C PHE A 56 4.56 36.75 -27.08
N GLY A 57 3.88 36.85 -25.93
CA GLY A 57 2.90 37.89 -25.65
C GLY A 57 3.52 39.30 -25.73
N ALA A 58 4.73 39.47 -25.20
CA ALA A 58 5.45 40.75 -25.24
C ALA A 58 5.85 41.13 -26.67
N ASN A 59 6.32 40.19 -27.48
CA ASN A 59 6.68 40.41 -28.89
C ASN A 59 5.43 40.70 -29.74
N LEU A 60 4.33 39.98 -29.52
CA LEU A 60 3.07 40.25 -30.20
C LEU A 60 2.54 41.67 -29.90
N ALA A 61 2.58 42.08 -28.63
CA ALA A 61 2.18 43.42 -28.21
C ALA A 61 3.06 44.50 -28.85
N ARG A 62 4.37 44.26 -28.98
CA ARG A 62 5.29 45.15 -29.65
C ARG A 62 5.01 45.25 -31.15
N ASN A 63 4.84 44.14 -31.83
CA ASN A 63 4.54 44.08 -33.25
C ASN A 63 3.18 44.80 -33.56
N VAL A 64 2.15 44.59 -32.74
CA VAL A 64 0.87 45.27 -32.87
C VAL A 64 1.02 46.80 -32.65
N ALA A 65 1.89 47.22 -31.72
CA ALA A 65 2.16 48.65 -31.48
C ALA A 65 2.95 49.30 -32.64
N GLU A 66 3.85 48.55 -33.28
CA GLU A 66 4.56 49.00 -34.50
C GLU A 66 3.62 49.04 -35.70
N MET A 67 2.74 48.05 -35.87
CA MET A 67 1.70 48.04 -36.91
C MET A 67 0.78 49.25 -36.85
N ASN A 68 0.54 49.84 -35.70
CA ASN A 68 -0.27 51.03 -35.53
C ASN A 68 0.45 52.35 -35.86
N ARG A 69 1.78 52.32 -36.12
CA ARG A 69 2.61 53.50 -36.33
C ARG A 69 3.09 53.75 -37.75
N GLU A 70 3.14 52.74 -38.58
CA GLU A 70 3.66 52.84 -39.97
C GLU A 70 2.75 52.13 -40.98
N GLU A 71 2.70 52.58 -42.22
CA GLU A 71 2.10 51.85 -43.34
C GLU A 71 2.93 50.56 -43.61
N ILE A 72 2.45 49.44 -43.05
CA ILE A 72 3.11 48.13 -43.23
C ILE A 72 2.84 47.67 -44.66
N ASP A 73 3.91 47.35 -45.38
CA ASP A 73 3.80 46.71 -46.70
C ASP A 73 3.41 45.24 -46.62
N LEU A 74 2.76 44.72 -47.64
CA LEU A 74 2.30 43.34 -47.73
C LEU A 74 3.40 42.29 -47.50
N PRO A 75 4.64 42.44 -47.96
CA PRO A 75 5.75 41.52 -47.68
C PRO A 75 6.09 41.40 -46.20
N THR A 76 6.18 42.51 -45.47
CA THR A 76 6.47 42.54 -44.03
C THR A 76 5.38 41.84 -43.22
N LEU A 77 4.10 42.08 -43.57
CA LEU A 77 2.97 41.38 -42.95
C LEU A 77 3.02 39.87 -43.19
N ALA A 78 3.34 39.44 -44.40
CA ALA A 78 3.47 38.00 -44.73
C ALA A 78 4.60 37.35 -43.95
N THR A 79 5.75 38.01 -43.77
CA THR A 79 6.90 37.48 -43.00
C THR A 79 6.53 37.34 -41.53
N LEU A 80 5.92 38.34 -40.89
CA LEU A 80 5.47 38.31 -39.50
C LEU A 80 4.42 37.19 -39.27
N THR A 81 3.49 37.05 -40.20
CA THR A 81 2.48 35.97 -40.11
C THR A 81 3.13 34.58 -40.21
N GLY A 82 4.11 34.40 -41.10
CA GLY A 82 4.89 33.18 -41.24
C GLY A 82 5.63 32.80 -39.95
N GLU A 83 6.33 33.79 -39.35
CA GLU A 83 7.05 33.56 -38.08
C GLU A 83 6.09 33.23 -36.93
N MET A 84 4.90 33.83 -36.90
CA MET A 84 3.86 33.49 -35.91
C MET A 84 3.36 32.07 -36.08
N LEU A 85 3.09 31.63 -37.30
CA LEU A 85 2.65 30.27 -37.59
C LEU A 85 3.71 29.21 -37.19
N GLU A 86 4.97 29.46 -37.52
CA GLU A 86 6.06 28.56 -37.12
C GLU A 86 6.18 28.45 -35.56
N ARG A 87 6.04 29.58 -34.85
CA ARG A 87 6.04 29.57 -33.39
C ARG A 87 4.84 28.85 -32.79
N ILE A 88 3.66 29.03 -33.35
CA ILE A 88 2.44 28.31 -32.93
C ILE A 88 2.67 26.80 -33.08
N HIS A 89 3.12 26.34 -34.24
CA HIS A 89 3.40 24.93 -34.49
C HIS A 89 4.48 24.37 -33.53
N ALA A 90 5.57 25.12 -33.29
CA ALA A 90 6.58 24.72 -32.35
C ALA A 90 6.03 24.62 -30.90
N THR A 91 5.13 25.51 -30.53
CA THR A 91 4.49 25.50 -29.21
C THR A 91 3.50 24.32 -29.06
N GLU A 92 2.71 24.05 -30.11
CA GLU A 92 1.82 22.89 -30.16
C GLU A 92 2.61 21.58 -30.00
N GLN A 93 3.69 21.41 -30.76
CA GLN A 93 4.56 20.21 -30.64
C GLN A 93 5.16 20.06 -29.23
N ARG A 94 5.62 21.14 -28.61
CA ARG A 94 6.13 21.10 -27.25
C ARG A 94 5.05 20.73 -26.24
N LEU A 95 3.84 21.26 -26.43
CA LEU A 95 2.70 20.93 -25.56
C LEU A 95 2.30 19.47 -25.68
N GLU A 96 2.26 18.93 -26.90
CA GLU A 96 2.01 17.50 -27.13
C GLU A 96 3.05 16.61 -26.46
N GLN A 97 4.34 16.95 -26.60
CA GLN A 97 5.42 16.23 -25.94
C GLN A 97 5.31 16.27 -24.41
N ALA A 98 5.08 17.47 -23.83
CA ALA A 98 4.94 17.64 -22.39
C ALA A 98 3.74 16.86 -21.84
N THR A 99 2.64 16.83 -22.60
CA THR A 99 1.44 16.06 -22.23
C THR A 99 1.74 14.56 -22.24
N ALA A 100 2.38 14.05 -23.28
CA ALA A 100 2.76 12.63 -23.37
C ALA A 100 3.75 12.21 -22.27
N GLU A 101 4.71 13.07 -21.93
CA GLU A 101 5.63 12.84 -20.80
C GLU A 101 4.88 12.82 -19.46
N ALA A 102 3.95 13.77 -19.23
CA ALA A 102 3.15 13.82 -18.02
C ALA A 102 2.28 12.56 -17.85
N ASP A 103 1.68 12.05 -18.91
CA ASP A 103 0.88 10.83 -18.87
C ASP A 103 1.76 9.60 -18.59
N THR A 104 2.93 9.50 -19.21
CA THR A 104 3.91 8.43 -18.93
C THR A 104 4.37 8.45 -17.46
N LEU A 105 4.61 9.64 -16.90
CA LEU A 105 5.00 9.80 -15.50
C LEU A 105 3.88 9.41 -14.54
N ARG A 106 2.63 9.76 -14.87
CA ARG A 106 1.44 9.35 -14.08
C ARG A 106 1.30 7.83 -14.05
N GLU A 107 1.47 7.16 -15.18
CA GLU A 107 1.43 5.70 -15.26
C GLU A 107 2.52 5.06 -14.40
N LYS A 108 3.78 5.51 -14.53
CA LYS A 108 4.89 5.02 -13.72
C LYS A 108 4.68 5.25 -12.22
N LEU A 109 4.15 6.41 -11.84
CA LEU A 109 3.84 6.71 -10.44
C LEU A 109 2.72 5.80 -9.90
N ALA A 110 1.68 5.56 -10.70
CA ALA A 110 0.61 4.63 -10.34
C ALA A 110 1.12 3.20 -10.16
N GLU A 111 1.99 2.72 -11.04
CA GLU A 111 2.63 1.41 -10.96
C GLU A 111 3.56 1.29 -9.75
N ALA A 112 4.40 2.30 -9.52
CA ALA A 112 5.27 2.35 -8.35
C ALA A 112 4.49 2.34 -7.03
N ARG A 113 3.40 3.14 -6.94
CA ARG A 113 2.49 3.13 -5.80
C ARG A 113 1.81 1.79 -5.60
N ALA A 114 1.33 1.16 -6.68
CA ALA A 114 0.71 -0.15 -6.60
C ALA A 114 1.69 -1.21 -6.09
N THR A 115 2.94 -1.17 -6.52
CA THR A 115 4.01 -2.07 -6.06
C THR A 115 4.39 -1.79 -4.60
N ALA A 116 4.56 -0.51 -4.23
CA ALA A 116 4.90 -0.09 -2.87
C ALA A 116 3.81 -0.44 -1.83
N ARG A 117 2.58 -0.76 -2.26
CA ARG A 117 1.42 -1.11 -1.40
C ARG A 117 1.19 -2.62 -1.27
N ARG A 118 2.05 -3.44 -1.86
CA ARG A 118 1.94 -4.91 -1.81
C ARG A 118 3.04 -5.53 -0.97
N ASP A 119 2.71 -6.64 -0.30
CA ASP A 119 3.70 -7.51 0.32
C ASP A 119 4.36 -8.38 -0.77
N PRO A 120 5.69 -8.37 -0.88
CA PRO A 120 6.39 -9.05 -1.97
C PRO A 120 6.29 -10.59 -1.91
N LEU A 121 6.05 -11.16 -0.72
CA LEU A 121 5.95 -12.60 -0.55
C LEU A 121 4.56 -13.11 -0.91
N THR A 122 3.51 -12.46 -0.42
CA THR A 122 2.13 -12.95 -0.55
C THR A 122 1.34 -12.30 -1.68
N GLY A 123 1.79 -11.14 -2.18
CA GLY A 123 1.08 -10.32 -3.15
C GLY A 123 -0.15 -9.58 -2.57
N LEU A 124 -0.46 -9.77 -1.30
CA LEU A 124 -1.52 -9.07 -0.58
C LEU A 124 -1.18 -7.59 -0.38
N ALA A 125 -2.13 -6.82 0.12
CA ALA A 125 -1.82 -5.50 0.64
C ALA A 125 -0.76 -5.61 1.75
N ASN A 126 0.11 -4.61 1.84
CA ASN A 126 1.05 -4.50 2.94
C ASN A 126 0.47 -3.60 4.07
N ARG A 127 1.25 -3.43 5.14
CA ARG A 127 0.87 -2.61 6.30
C ARG A 127 0.53 -1.17 5.93
N LEU A 128 1.24 -0.57 4.96
CA LEU A 128 0.98 0.80 4.50
C LEU A 128 -0.41 0.90 3.85
N ALA A 129 -0.69 0.05 2.88
CA ALA A 129 -1.99 0.02 2.19
C ALA A 129 -3.15 -0.25 3.16
N PHE A 130 -2.91 -1.08 4.18
CA PHE A 130 -3.88 -1.37 5.23
C PHE A 130 -4.16 -0.14 6.11
N SER A 131 -3.12 0.57 6.55
CA SER A 131 -3.26 1.77 7.39
C SER A 131 -4.04 2.87 6.68
N GLU A 132 -3.80 3.07 5.38
CA GLU A 132 -4.55 4.04 4.57
C GLU A 132 -6.03 3.65 4.43
N ALA A 133 -6.33 2.37 4.17
CA ALA A 133 -7.70 1.89 4.07
C ALA A 133 -8.45 1.98 5.40
N LEU A 134 -7.78 1.64 6.49
CA LEU A 134 -8.33 1.79 7.83
C LEU A 134 -8.64 3.27 8.15
N GLY A 135 -7.74 4.19 7.78
CA GLY A 135 -7.97 5.63 7.90
C GLY A 135 -9.24 6.09 7.18
N GLN A 136 -9.57 5.50 6.04
CA GLN A 136 -10.82 5.77 5.33
C GLN A 136 -12.04 5.23 6.09
N CYS A 137 -11.93 4.06 6.72
CA CYS A 137 -13.03 3.51 7.53
C CYS A 137 -13.40 4.41 8.72
N PHE A 138 -12.45 5.11 9.32
CA PHE A 138 -12.74 6.09 10.39
C PHE A 138 -13.50 7.32 9.90
N GLN A 139 -13.48 7.61 8.60
CA GLN A 139 -14.17 8.77 8.02
C GLN A 139 -15.59 8.45 7.53
N VAL A 140 -15.86 7.17 7.27
CA VAL A 140 -17.15 6.70 6.74
C VAL A 140 -17.89 5.98 7.87
N SER A 141 -19.12 6.42 8.18
CA SER A 141 -19.93 5.88 9.30
C SER A 141 -20.46 4.45 9.09
N ASP A 142 -19.92 3.70 8.13
CA ASP A 142 -20.33 2.33 7.87
C ASP A 142 -19.72 1.35 8.87
N SER A 143 -20.45 0.25 9.14
CA SER A 143 -19.97 -0.83 10.00
C SER A 143 -18.67 -1.41 9.45
N CYS A 144 -17.57 -1.26 10.18
CA CYS A 144 -16.26 -1.77 9.83
C CYS A 144 -15.75 -2.70 10.94
N HIS A 145 -15.16 -3.83 10.56
CA HIS A 145 -14.58 -4.80 11.47
C HIS A 145 -13.14 -5.05 11.13
N LEU A 146 -12.30 -5.20 12.14
CA LEU A 146 -10.91 -5.62 12.05
C LEU A 146 -10.79 -7.05 12.57
N ALA A 147 -10.14 -7.93 11.79
CA ALA A 147 -9.62 -9.19 12.27
C ALA A 147 -8.11 -9.18 12.20
N LEU A 148 -7.44 -9.47 13.31
CA LEU A 148 -6.01 -9.78 13.37
C LEU A 148 -5.85 -11.31 13.42
N CYS A 149 -5.05 -11.85 12.52
CA CYS A 149 -4.81 -13.28 12.37
C CYS A 149 -3.32 -13.55 12.53
N ASP A 150 -2.96 -14.64 13.19
CA ASP A 150 -1.57 -15.06 13.40
C ASP A 150 -1.46 -16.57 13.19
N VAL A 151 -0.48 -17.00 12.38
CA VAL A 151 -0.29 -18.39 12.02
C VAL A 151 0.22 -19.17 13.23
N ASP A 152 -0.56 -20.15 13.65
CA ASP A 152 -0.25 -20.93 14.84
C ASP A 152 1.05 -21.71 14.70
N ARG A 153 1.96 -21.51 15.69
CA ARG A 153 3.24 -22.21 15.77
C ARG A 153 4.12 -22.05 14.51
N PHE A 154 4.02 -20.95 13.80
CA PHE A 154 4.77 -20.71 12.55
C PHE A 154 6.29 -20.86 12.72
N LYS A 155 6.82 -20.41 13.86
CA LYS A 155 8.24 -20.61 14.19
C LYS A 155 8.65 -22.07 14.10
N ARG A 156 7.80 -23.01 14.59
CA ARG A 156 8.08 -24.45 14.50
C ARG A 156 8.15 -24.93 13.04
N ILE A 157 7.29 -24.41 12.16
CA ILE A 157 7.34 -24.73 10.72
C ILE A 157 8.69 -24.31 10.14
N ASN A 158 9.18 -23.11 10.49
CA ASN A 158 10.49 -22.64 10.06
C ASN A 158 11.65 -23.48 10.64
N ASP A 159 11.57 -23.81 11.93
CA ASP A 159 12.61 -24.55 12.62
C ASP A 159 12.71 -26.00 12.11
N ASP A 160 11.58 -26.64 11.85
CA ASP A 160 11.50 -28.05 11.41
C ASP A 160 11.73 -28.22 9.89
N LEU A 161 11.23 -27.27 9.04
CA LEU A 161 11.15 -27.43 7.58
C LEU A 161 11.89 -26.33 6.78
N GLY A 162 12.51 -25.39 7.49
CA GLY A 162 13.28 -24.28 6.91
C GLY A 162 12.42 -23.11 6.42
N HIS A 163 13.03 -21.93 6.37
CA HIS A 163 12.37 -20.67 6.01
C HIS A 163 11.72 -20.68 4.62
N ALA A 164 12.35 -21.34 3.64
CA ALA A 164 11.77 -21.45 2.29
C ALA A 164 10.42 -22.19 2.28
N THR A 165 10.22 -23.15 3.18
CA THR A 165 8.92 -23.82 3.35
C THR A 165 7.93 -22.92 4.09
N GLY A 166 8.38 -22.20 5.13
CA GLY A 166 7.57 -21.20 5.84
C GLY A 166 7.04 -20.13 4.89
N ASP A 167 7.88 -19.60 4.01
CA ASP A 167 7.49 -18.60 3.00
C ASP A 167 6.40 -19.15 2.07
N ARG A 168 6.50 -20.41 1.63
CA ARG A 168 5.45 -21.02 0.81
C ARG A 168 4.15 -21.23 1.57
N VAL A 169 4.23 -21.53 2.86
CA VAL A 169 3.06 -21.61 3.75
C VAL A 169 2.38 -20.26 3.84
N LEU A 170 3.11 -19.19 4.11
CA LEU A 170 2.57 -17.83 4.17
C LEU A 170 1.96 -17.40 2.83
N HIS A 171 2.62 -17.70 1.71
CA HIS A 171 2.07 -17.43 0.38
C HIS A 171 0.74 -18.17 0.16
N SER A 172 0.67 -19.46 0.55
CA SER A 172 -0.54 -20.26 0.43
C SER A 172 -1.68 -19.75 1.31
N ILE A 173 -1.39 -19.35 2.56
CA ILE A 173 -2.36 -18.74 3.46
C ILE A 173 -2.87 -17.43 2.87
N GLY A 174 -1.96 -16.56 2.40
CA GLY A 174 -2.34 -15.29 1.78
C GLY A 174 -3.30 -15.47 0.61
N LYS A 175 -3.05 -16.47 -0.25
CA LYS A 175 -3.94 -16.80 -1.36
C LYS A 175 -5.32 -17.25 -0.89
N ILE A 176 -5.39 -18.14 0.11
CA ILE A 176 -6.66 -18.63 0.67
C ILE A 176 -7.44 -17.48 1.30
N LEU A 177 -6.77 -16.63 2.09
CA LEU A 177 -7.42 -15.47 2.70
C LEU A 177 -7.98 -14.51 1.65
N ALA A 178 -7.24 -14.25 0.54
CA ALA A 178 -7.72 -13.42 -0.55
C ALA A 178 -8.94 -14.03 -1.27
N GLU A 179 -8.96 -15.35 -1.42
CA GLU A 179 -10.07 -16.08 -2.05
C GLU A 179 -11.33 -16.10 -1.16
N GLU A 180 -11.18 -16.40 0.14
CA GLU A 180 -12.30 -16.52 1.07
C GLU A 180 -12.87 -15.15 1.50
N CYS A 181 -12.03 -14.12 1.55
CA CYS A 181 -12.40 -12.77 1.97
C CYS A 181 -12.61 -11.81 0.78
N GLN A 182 -13.07 -12.31 -0.37
CA GLN A 182 -13.36 -11.47 -1.54
C GLN A 182 -14.29 -10.31 -1.19
N GLY A 183 -13.96 -9.11 -1.70
CA GLY A 183 -14.69 -7.88 -1.40
C GLY A 183 -14.22 -7.17 -0.13
N HIS A 184 -13.26 -7.75 0.58
CA HIS A 184 -12.65 -7.17 1.79
C HIS A 184 -11.13 -7.05 1.64
N LEU A 185 -10.51 -6.15 2.39
CA LEU A 185 -9.08 -5.95 2.30
C LEU A 185 -8.35 -6.96 3.19
N VAL A 186 -7.53 -7.78 2.58
CA VAL A 186 -6.60 -8.69 3.27
C VAL A 186 -5.19 -8.14 3.15
N CYS A 187 -4.48 -8.09 4.26
CA CYS A 187 -3.13 -7.54 4.38
C CYS A 187 -2.21 -8.54 5.09
N ARG A 188 -0.95 -8.60 4.68
CA ARG A 188 0.10 -9.14 5.53
C ARG A 188 0.64 -8.02 6.39
N HIS A 189 0.33 -8.08 7.70
CA HIS A 189 0.63 -7.02 8.66
C HIS A 189 2.05 -7.12 9.24
N GLY A 190 2.56 -8.34 9.39
CA GLY A 190 3.87 -8.66 9.94
C GLY A 190 4.42 -9.98 9.41
N GLY A 191 5.43 -10.55 10.05
CA GLY A 191 6.08 -11.78 9.65
C GLY A 191 5.12 -12.93 9.36
N GLU A 192 4.36 -13.34 10.38
CA GLU A 192 3.36 -14.41 10.34
C GLU A 192 1.93 -13.90 10.62
N GLU A 193 1.76 -12.57 10.61
CA GLU A 193 0.53 -11.89 10.97
C GLU A 193 -0.18 -11.36 9.72
N PHE A 194 -1.50 -11.57 9.67
CA PHE A 194 -2.39 -11.05 8.66
C PHE A 194 -3.46 -10.18 9.31
N ALA A 195 -3.97 -9.20 8.58
CA ALA A 195 -5.09 -8.38 8.99
C ALA A 195 -6.17 -8.37 7.90
N ILE A 196 -7.44 -8.41 8.32
CA ILE A 196 -8.58 -8.37 7.41
C ILE A 196 -9.46 -7.20 7.85
N LEU A 197 -9.69 -6.26 6.93
CA LEU A 197 -10.59 -5.12 7.12
C LEU A 197 -11.88 -5.38 6.36
N MET A 198 -12.98 -5.50 7.10
CA MET A 198 -14.29 -5.91 6.59
C MET A 198 -15.29 -4.75 6.77
N SER A 199 -15.83 -4.24 5.66
CA SER A 199 -16.83 -3.16 5.68
C SER A 199 -18.20 -3.69 5.27
N GLY A 200 -19.27 -3.10 5.84
CA GLY A 200 -20.65 -3.40 5.49
C GLY A 200 -21.17 -4.74 6.03
N LEU A 201 -20.45 -5.38 6.96
CA LEU A 201 -20.86 -6.63 7.59
C LEU A 201 -21.36 -6.38 9.01
N THR A 202 -22.29 -7.22 9.45
CA THR A 202 -22.62 -7.36 10.88
C THR A 202 -21.52 -8.16 11.58
N ALA A 203 -21.40 -8.04 12.91
CA ALA A 203 -20.42 -8.79 13.69
C ALA A 203 -20.50 -10.32 13.45
N ARG A 204 -21.72 -10.85 13.34
CA ARG A 204 -21.96 -12.27 13.03
C ARG A 204 -21.44 -12.66 11.63
N GLN A 205 -21.63 -11.80 10.64
CA GLN A 205 -21.15 -12.04 9.27
C GLN A 205 -19.63 -11.96 9.20
N ALA A 206 -19.02 -10.98 9.88
CA ALA A 206 -17.57 -10.85 9.98
C ALA A 206 -16.94 -12.08 10.65
N ALA A 207 -17.49 -12.53 11.78
CA ALA A 207 -17.04 -13.75 12.44
C ALA A 207 -17.18 -15.00 11.54
N ALA A 208 -18.32 -15.16 10.85
CA ALA A 208 -18.55 -16.29 9.96
C ALA A 208 -17.58 -16.28 8.75
N LEU A 209 -17.20 -15.09 8.24
CA LEU A 209 -16.22 -14.94 7.18
C LEU A 209 -14.84 -15.43 7.63
N VAL A 210 -14.38 -14.97 8.78
CA VAL A 210 -13.06 -15.35 9.33
C VAL A 210 -13.02 -16.84 9.67
N GLU A 211 -14.10 -17.41 10.23
CA GLU A 211 -14.19 -18.84 10.49
C GLU A 211 -14.13 -19.70 9.22
N ARG A 212 -14.79 -19.30 8.13
CA ARG A 212 -14.66 -19.98 6.83
C ARG A 212 -13.22 -19.94 6.31
N ALA A 213 -12.59 -18.76 6.38
CA ALA A 213 -11.19 -18.61 5.97
C ALA A 213 -10.25 -19.49 6.82
N ARG A 214 -10.49 -19.57 8.13
CA ARG A 214 -9.75 -20.44 9.06
C ARG A 214 -9.89 -21.91 8.67
N ASP A 215 -11.13 -22.36 8.45
CA ASP A 215 -11.40 -23.75 8.04
C ASP A 215 -10.78 -24.07 6.67
N ALA A 216 -10.79 -23.13 5.73
CA ALA A 216 -10.15 -23.29 4.42
C ALA A 216 -8.62 -23.46 4.55
N VAL A 217 -7.96 -22.68 5.43
CA VAL A 217 -6.52 -22.83 5.71
C VAL A 217 -6.24 -24.17 6.36
N ARG A 218 -6.99 -24.54 7.41
CA ARG A 218 -6.83 -25.81 8.13
C ARG A 218 -6.99 -27.04 7.22
N ASN A 219 -7.93 -27.00 6.31
CA ASN A 219 -8.21 -28.10 5.38
C ASN A 219 -7.22 -28.16 4.19
N ARG A 220 -6.36 -27.13 4.02
CA ARG A 220 -5.39 -27.09 2.94
C ARG A 220 -4.24 -28.04 3.20
N ARG A 221 -4.11 -29.07 2.37
CA ARG A 221 -2.96 -29.98 2.41
C ARG A 221 -1.77 -29.35 1.71
N MET A 222 -0.76 -28.97 2.48
CA MET A 222 0.49 -28.40 1.96
C MET A 222 1.60 -29.45 1.99
N ARG A 223 2.53 -29.40 1.02
CA ARG A 223 3.67 -30.30 0.91
C ARG A 223 4.97 -29.54 0.75
N VAL A 224 6.03 -30.07 1.33
CA VAL A 224 7.40 -29.61 1.11
C VAL A 224 7.75 -29.89 -0.35
N ARG A 225 8.23 -28.88 -1.08
CA ARG A 225 8.46 -29.01 -2.54
C ARG A 225 9.57 -29.99 -2.87
N GLU A 226 10.60 -29.99 -2.05
CA GLU A 226 11.84 -30.74 -2.26
C GLU A 226 11.68 -32.21 -1.96
N THR A 227 10.94 -32.57 -0.90
CA THR A 227 10.78 -33.94 -0.44
C THR A 227 9.41 -34.54 -0.75
N GLY A 228 8.41 -33.69 -1.05
CA GLY A 228 7.01 -34.13 -1.20
C GLY A 228 6.32 -34.48 0.12
N GLU A 229 7.02 -34.40 1.24
CA GLU A 229 6.48 -34.69 2.57
C GLU A 229 5.39 -33.67 2.97
N PRO A 230 4.38 -34.10 3.75
CA PRO A 230 3.36 -33.15 4.23
C PRO A 230 3.97 -32.17 5.23
N VAL A 231 3.61 -30.88 5.11
CA VAL A 231 3.96 -29.84 6.10
C VAL A 231 3.27 -30.09 7.45
N GLY A 232 2.20 -30.87 7.44
CA GLY A 232 1.32 -31.05 8.59
C GLY A 232 0.11 -30.11 8.54
N GLU A 233 -0.62 -30.07 9.63
CA GLU A 233 -1.78 -29.19 9.78
C GLU A 233 -1.28 -27.77 10.06
N VAL A 234 -1.73 -26.81 9.24
CA VAL A 234 -1.45 -25.39 9.40
C VAL A 234 -2.75 -24.69 9.76
N THR A 235 -2.75 -23.97 10.88
CA THR A 235 -3.90 -23.23 11.40
C THR A 235 -3.52 -21.79 11.69
N PHE A 236 -4.50 -20.95 11.89
CA PHE A 236 -4.30 -19.62 12.47
C PHE A 236 -5.33 -19.31 13.55
N SER A 237 -4.94 -18.44 14.46
CA SER A 237 -5.82 -17.86 15.47
C SER A 237 -6.20 -16.44 15.05
N ALA A 238 -7.40 -15.98 15.39
CA ALA A 238 -7.87 -14.65 15.06
C ALA A 238 -8.55 -13.92 16.23
N GLY A 239 -8.38 -12.59 16.27
CA GLY A 239 -9.16 -11.69 17.12
C GLY A 239 -9.95 -10.73 16.25
N ILE A 240 -11.28 -10.67 16.44
CA ILE A 240 -12.19 -9.88 15.61
C ILE A 240 -12.88 -8.83 16.48
N THR A 241 -12.85 -7.56 16.07
CA THR A 241 -13.52 -6.47 16.77
C THR A 241 -14.18 -5.49 15.79
N ALA A 242 -15.28 -4.88 16.19
CA ALA A 242 -15.92 -3.81 15.45
C ALA A 242 -15.21 -2.47 15.69
N LEU A 243 -15.18 -1.62 14.68
CA LEU A 243 -14.78 -0.22 14.83
C LEU A 243 -15.88 0.54 15.56
N ASN A 244 -15.53 1.17 16.69
CA ASN A 244 -16.43 2.04 17.44
C ASN A 244 -16.15 3.52 17.10
N PRO A 245 -17.13 4.41 17.20
CA PRO A 245 -16.96 5.84 16.88
C PRO A 245 -15.87 6.56 17.69
N GLU A 246 -15.56 6.07 18.89
CA GLU A 246 -14.57 6.66 19.79
C GLU A 246 -13.18 6.00 19.67
N ASP A 247 -13.02 5.01 18.78
CA ASP A 247 -11.75 4.33 18.62
C ASP A 247 -10.72 5.23 17.94
N THR A 248 -9.49 5.09 18.38
CA THR A 248 -8.31 5.40 17.61
C THR A 248 -7.80 4.12 16.93
N GLN A 249 -6.86 4.27 16.01
CA GLN A 249 -6.21 3.11 15.40
C GLN A 249 -5.58 2.22 16.47
N GLU A 250 -4.91 2.82 17.47
CA GLU A 250 -4.25 2.09 18.56
C GLU A 250 -5.26 1.31 19.41
N THR A 251 -6.39 1.91 19.79
CA THR A 251 -7.40 1.23 20.63
C THR A 251 -8.08 0.08 19.90
N LEU A 252 -8.37 0.26 18.60
CA LEU A 252 -8.92 -0.79 17.76
C LEU A 252 -7.97 -1.99 17.64
N PHE A 253 -6.69 -1.74 17.35
CA PHE A 253 -5.69 -2.80 17.30
C PHE A 253 -5.46 -3.48 18.63
N ALA A 254 -5.42 -2.73 19.74
CA ALA A 254 -5.27 -3.30 21.09
C ALA A 254 -6.42 -4.25 21.46
N ARG A 255 -7.68 -3.92 21.08
CA ARG A 255 -8.83 -4.81 21.29
C ARG A 255 -8.72 -6.09 20.45
N ALA A 256 -8.38 -5.96 19.16
CA ALA A 256 -8.20 -7.11 18.28
C ALA A 256 -7.05 -8.02 18.77
N ASP A 257 -5.92 -7.45 19.21
CA ASP A 257 -4.78 -8.20 19.77
C ASP A 257 -5.14 -8.93 21.07
N ALA A 258 -5.89 -8.30 21.97
CA ALA A 258 -6.37 -8.95 23.20
C ALA A 258 -7.25 -10.17 22.88
N LEU A 259 -8.11 -10.08 21.86
CA LEU A 259 -8.93 -11.19 21.37
C LEU A 259 -8.10 -12.30 20.71
N LEU A 260 -7.13 -11.93 19.89
CA LEU A 260 -6.18 -12.87 19.29
C LEU A 260 -5.36 -13.62 20.36
N TYR A 261 -4.90 -12.90 21.37
CA TYR A 261 -4.22 -13.52 22.51
C TYR A 261 -5.13 -14.50 23.27
N ARG A 262 -6.42 -14.16 23.45
CA ARG A 262 -7.41 -15.08 24.03
C ARG A 262 -7.55 -16.33 23.17
N ALA A 263 -7.68 -16.20 21.85
CA ALA A 263 -7.77 -17.33 20.92
C ALA A 263 -6.56 -18.27 21.05
N LYS A 264 -5.34 -17.69 21.12
CA LYS A 264 -4.10 -18.46 21.33
C LYS A 264 -4.05 -19.17 22.67
N LYS A 265 -4.54 -18.55 23.75
CA LYS A 265 -4.61 -19.17 25.09
C LYS A 265 -5.63 -20.28 25.21
N GLU A 266 -6.79 -20.12 24.57
CA GLU A 266 -7.88 -21.10 24.62
C GLU A 266 -7.64 -22.34 23.75
N GLY A 267 -6.45 -22.48 23.16
CA GLY A 267 -6.06 -23.71 22.44
C GLY A 267 -5.73 -23.51 20.96
N ARG A 268 -5.71 -22.26 20.47
CA ARG A 268 -5.44 -21.89 19.07
C ARG A 268 -6.52 -22.41 18.10
N ASP A 269 -6.27 -22.29 16.79
CA ASP A 269 -7.19 -22.69 15.72
C ASP A 269 -8.62 -22.23 15.95
N ARG A 270 -8.81 -20.94 16.22
CA ARG A 270 -10.11 -20.32 16.49
C ARG A 270 -10.10 -18.81 16.28
N ALA A 271 -11.28 -18.24 16.09
CA ALA A 271 -11.49 -16.82 16.20
C ALA A 271 -12.19 -16.47 17.51
N CYS A 272 -11.75 -15.39 18.17
CA CYS A 272 -12.44 -14.77 19.30
C CYS A 272 -12.95 -13.39 18.86
N ASN A 273 -14.15 -13.02 19.31
CA ASN A 273 -14.72 -11.70 19.05
C ASN A 273 -15.21 -11.07 20.38
N ASP A 274 -15.53 -9.78 20.32
CA ASP A 274 -16.05 -8.98 21.43
C ASP A 274 -17.59 -8.79 21.38
N ALA A 275 -18.29 -9.53 20.52
CA ALA A 275 -19.74 -9.52 20.35
C ALA A 275 -20.42 -10.59 21.20
#